data_4143ec0c071d9aff9b4c38e583ffde51
#
_entry.id   4143ec0c071d9aff9b4c38e583ffde51
#
_cell.length_a   1.000
_cell.length_b   1.000
_cell.length_c   1.000
_cell.angle_alpha   90.00
_cell.angle_beta   90.00
_cell.angle_gamma   90.00
#
_symmetry.space_group_name_H-M   'P 1'
#
loop_
_entity.id
_entity.type
_entity.pdbx_description
1 polymer ?
#
loop_
_entity_poly.entity_id
_entity_poly.type
_entity_poly.pdbx_seq_one_letter_code
_entity_poly.pdbx_strand_id
1 'polypeptide(L)'
;DDCALLQPTPGMQWAISSDMLVEGRHFFAGTNPQRLGHKALAVNLSDLAACGALPRGFTLALALPEASETWLQAFAQGLLQLADAHQCPLVGGDTTRGPLNLGVTVFGEVPPGQALLRSGARAGDDLYVSGHLGDARLALEALLGRLRLPQALLPGAQQRLEQPTPRIALGLALRGIASSAIDVSDGLLGDLGHILRASDVGATVDASTAINL
;
A
#
# COMPACT_ATOMS: atom_id res chain seq x y z
N ASP A 1 -21.33 20.63 -0.71
CA ASP A 1 -21.95 19.60 -1.54
C ASP A 1 -21.80 18.25 -0.83
N ASP A 2 -22.78 17.37 -0.97
CA ASP A 2 -22.79 16.07 -0.27
C ASP A 2 -21.87 15.04 -0.92
N CYS A 3 -21.39 15.31 -2.16
CA CYS A 3 -20.54 14.39 -2.91
C CYS A 3 -19.39 15.12 -3.61
N ALA A 4 -18.24 14.46 -3.73
CA ALA A 4 -17.20 14.84 -4.68
C ALA A 4 -17.60 14.40 -6.10
N LEU A 5 -17.39 15.26 -7.08
CA LEU A 5 -17.59 14.93 -8.48
C LEU A 5 -16.23 14.72 -9.15
N LEU A 6 -15.94 13.47 -9.50
CA LEU A 6 -14.73 13.09 -10.22
C LEU A 6 -15.09 12.78 -11.68
N GLN A 7 -14.55 13.55 -12.60
CA GLN A 7 -14.71 13.27 -14.03
C GLN A 7 -13.51 12.44 -14.51
N PRO A 8 -13.73 11.20 -14.97
CA PRO A 8 -12.64 10.41 -15.53
C PRO A 8 -12.09 11.04 -16.79
N THR A 9 -10.81 10.86 -17.04
CA THR A 9 -10.20 11.21 -18.33
C THR A 9 -10.91 10.42 -19.43
N PRO A 10 -11.32 11.03 -20.55
CA PRO A 10 -12.02 10.33 -21.63
C PRO A 10 -11.24 9.09 -22.08
N GLY A 11 -11.94 7.96 -22.17
CA GLY A 11 -11.35 6.68 -22.60
C GLY A 11 -10.56 5.93 -21.54
N MET A 12 -10.50 6.41 -20.30
CA MET A 12 -9.86 5.70 -19.17
C MET A 12 -10.87 4.86 -18.39
N GLN A 13 -10.36 3.84 -17.69
CA GLN A 13 -11.11 3.03 -16.74
C GLN A 13 -10.73 3.44 -15.31
N TRP A 14 -11.68 3.37 -14.38
CA TRP A 14 -11.42 3.49 -12.96
C TRP A 14 -10.77 2.23 -12.40
N ALA A 15 -9.71 2.41 -11.62
CA ALA A 15 -9.18 1.43 -10.70
C ALA A 15 -9.48 1.93 -9.28
N ILE A 16 -10.19 1.14 -8.50
CA ILE A 16 -10.65 1.52 -7.15
C ILE A 16 -10.20 0.44 -6.18
N SER A 17 -9.57 0.85 -5.09
CA SER A 17 -9.26 -0.04 -3.97
C SER A 17 -9.63 0.61 -2.65
N SER A 18 -9.85 -0.22 -1.61
CA SER A 18 -10.19 0.25 -0.29
C SER A 18 -9.61 -0.66 0.78
N ASP A 19 -8.83 -0.07 1.68
CA ASP A 19 -8.27 -0.74 2.86
C ASP A 19 -8.74 -0.11 4.15
N MET A 20 -8.79 -0.94 5.19
CA MET A 20 -9.09 -0.51 6.55
C MET A 20 -7.92 -0.83 7.48
N LEU A 21 -7.44 0.16 8.22
CA LEU A 21 -6.45 0.00 9.28
C LEU A 21 -7.12 0.11 10.66
N VAL A 22 -6.95 -0.91 11.47
CA VAL A 22 -7.55 -1.02 12.83
C VAL A 22 -6.44 -1.06 13.86
N GLU A 23 -6.56 -0.23 14.91
CA GLU A 23 -5.65 -0.24 16.05
C GLU A 23 -5.58 -1.62 16.72
N GLY A 24 -4.39 -2.05 17.11
CA GLY A 24 -4.14 -3.36 17.69
C GLY A 24 -4.10 -4.51 16.67
N ARG A 25 -4.47 -4.25 15.41
CA ARG A 25 -4.41 -5.24 14.32
C ARG A 25 -3.37 -4.85 13.26
N HIS A 26 -3.44 -3.63 12.73
CA HIS A 26 -2.61 -3.16 11.62
C HIS A 26 -1.56 -2.15 12.07
N PHE A 27 -1.72 -1.59 13.25
CA PHE A 27 -0.78 -0.70 13.91
C PHE A 27 -0.93 -0.78 15.44
N PHE A 28 0.11 -0.41 16.17
CA PHE A 28 0.10 -0.45 17.63
C PHE A 28 -0.59 0.78 18.22
N ALA A 29 -1.20 0.62 19.40
CA ALA A 29 -1.62 1.75 20.20
C ALA A 29 -0.44 2.69 20.45
N GLY A 30 -0.68 4.00 20.32
CA GLY A 30 0.38 5.01 20.47
C GLY A 30 1.34 5.14 19.28
N THR A 31 1.06 4.49 18.15
CA THR A 31 1.82 4.73 16.91
C THR A 31 1.84 6.23 16.59
N ASN A 32 3.00 6.73 16.16
CA ASN A 32 3.17 8.12 15.75
C ASN A 32 2.12 8.51 14.70
N PRO A 33 1.25 9.52 14.95
CA PRO A 33 0.13 9.84 14.07
C PRO A 33 0.57 10.31 12.69
N GLN A 34 1.71 11.00 12.55
CA GLN A 34 2.23 11.39 11.24
C GLN A 34 2.62 10.16 10.41
N ARG A 35 3.27 9.17 11.00
CA ARG A 35 3.60 7.91 10.31
C ARG A 35 2.36 7.10 9.99
N LEU A 36 1.36 7.13 10.88
CA LEU A 36 0.09 6.47 10.65
C LEU A 36 -0.68 7.09 9.48
N GLY A 37 -0.70 8.42 9.38
CA GLY A 37 -1.29 9.12 8.23
C GLY A 37 -0.62 8.73 6.91
N HIS A 38 0.71 8.70 6.89
CA HIS A 38 1.47 8.21 5.73
C HIS A 38 1.08 6.76 5.38
N LYS A 39 1.11 5.84 6.37
CA LYS A 39 0.79 4.43 6.16
C LYS A 39 -0.61 4.23 5.60
N ALA A 40 -1.60 4.96 6.15
CA ALA A 40 -3.00 4.81 5.74
C ALA A 40 -3.20 5.06 4.24
N LEU A 41 -2.52 6.04 3.67
CA LEU A 41 -2.58 6.30 2.23
C LEU A 41 -1.64 5.39 1.44
N ALA A 42 -0.45 5.10 1.97
CA ALA A 42 0.59 4.35 1.25
C ALA A 42 0.16 2.92 0.88
N VAL A 43 -0.55 2.21 1.77
CA VAL A 43 -1.04 0.85 1.49
C VAL A 43 -2.03 0.85 0.34
N ASN A 44 -2.94 1.81 0.30
CA ASN A 44 -3.91 1.97 -0.79
C ASN A 44 -3.27 2.41 -2.12
N LEU A 45 -2.28 3.31 -2.08
CA LEU A 45 -1.51 3.66 -3.26
C LEU A 45 -0.69 2.47 -3.79
N SER A 46 -0.31 1.52 -2.92
CA SER A 46 0.35 0.28 -3.31
C SER A 46 -0.54 -0.56 -4.24
N ASP A 47 -1.84 -0.67 -3.96
CA ASP A 47 -2.79 -1.35 -4.82
C ASP A 47 -2.90 -0.70 -6.20
N LEU A 48 -2.98 0.65 -6.24
CA LEU A 48 -2.97 1.37 -7.51
C LEU A 48 -1.68 1.14 -8.29
N ALA A 49 -0.54 1.11 -7.60
CA ALA A 49 0.76 0.79 -8.22
C ALA A 49 0.76 -0.62 -8.79
N ALA A 50 0.27 -1.62 -8.05
CA ALA A 50 0.16 -3.00 -8.48
C ALA A 50 -0.73 -3.17 -9.73
N CYS A 51 -1.78 -2.35 -9.85
CA CYS A 51 -2.63 -2.31 -11.03
C CYS A 51 -2.07 -1.43 -12.17
N GLY A 52 -0.96 -0.73 -11.96
CA GLY A 52 -0.46 0.26 -12.92
C GLY A 52 -1.43 1.43 -13.09
N ALA A 53 -2.17 1.83 -12.06
CA ALA A 53 -3.14 2.92 -12.13
C ALA A 53 -2.52 4.25 -11.68
N LEU A 54 -2.89 5.33 -12.37
CA LEU A 54 -2.52 6.69 -12.00
C LEU A 54 -3.47 7.20 -10.93
N PRO A 55 -3.01 7.58 -9.72
CA PRO A 55 -3.87 8.13 -8.67
C PRO A 55 -4.62 9.38 -9.12
N ARG A 56 -5.88 9.52 -8.66
CA ARG A 56 -6.74 10.66 -8.97
C ARG A 56 -7.38 11.30 -7.75
N GLY A 57 -7.48 10.58 -6.66
CA GLY A 57 -8.02 11.07 -5.41
C GLY A 57 -8.30 9.93 -4.44
N PHE A 58 -8.66 10.29 -3.22
CA PHE A 58 -9.07 9.32 -2.22
C PHE A 58 -10.11 9.91 -1.26
N THR A 59 -10.82 9.03 -0.58
CA THR A 59 -11.67 9.36 0.56
C THR A 59 -11.12 8.75 1.84
N LEU A 60 -11.41 9.37 2.99
CA LEU A 60 -11.01 8.90 4.32
C LEU A 60 -12.23 8.80 5.22
N ALA A 61 -12.53 7.59 5.68
CA ALA A 61 -13.44 7.34 6.80
C ALA A 61 -12.61 7.14 8.07
N LEU A 62 -12.77 8.03 9.06
CA LEU A 62 -11.96 8.07 10.26
C LEU A 62 -12.83 7.94 11.51
N ALA A 63 -12.64 6.88 12.30
CA ALA A 63 -13.19 6.80 13.65
C ALA A 63 -12.10 7.09 14.68
N LEU A 64 -12.41 7.96 15.65
CA LEU A 64 -11.50 8.40 16.71
C LEU A 64 -12.16 8.25 18.08
N PRO A 65 -11.44 7.79 19.12
CA PRO A 65 -11.99 7.76 20.49
C PRO A 65 -12.23 9.18 21.04
N GLU A 66 -11.37 10.13 20.67
CA GLU A 66 -11.49 11.54 21.00
C GLU A 66 -10.83 12.42 19.92
N ALA A 67 -11.30 13.64 19.77
CA ALA A 67 -10.73 14.62 18.85
C ALA A 67 -9.58 15.37 19.55
N SER A 68 -8.34 14.98 19.27
CA SER A 68 -7.13 15.69 19.70
C SER A 68 -6.59 16.50 18.51
N GLU A 69 -6.53 17.83 18.66
CA GLU A 69 -6.02 18.71 17.61
C GLU A 69 -4.58 18.37 17.23
N THR A 70 -3.72 18.15 18.23
CA THR A 70 -2.30 17.79 18.00
C THR A 70 -2.17 16.47 17.25
N TRP A 71 -3.00 15.47 17.60
CA TRP A 71 -3.01 14.19 16.91
C TRP A 71 -3.46 14.34 15.47
N LEU A 72 -4.58 15.07 15.25
CA LEU A 72 -5.15 15.31 13.93
C LEU A 72 -4.21 16.09 13.01
N GLN A 73 -3.53 17.13 13.54
CA GLN A 73 -2.53 17.88 12.76
C GLN A 73 -1.37 16.99 12.30
N ALA A 74 -0.80 16.20 13.21
CA ALA A 74 0.30 15.30 12.88
C ALA A 74 -0.13 14.20 11.89
N PHE A 75 -1.32 13.61 12.08
CA PHE A 75 -1.90 12.62 11.16
C PHE A 75 -2.12 13.22 9.76
N ALA A 76 -2.78 14.38 9.69
CA ALA A 76 -3.01 15.09 8.44
C ALA A 76 -1.70 15.45 7.73
N GLN A 77 -0.69 15.87 8.47
CA GLN A 77 0.63 16.18 7.89
C GLN A 77 1.22 14.96 7.16
N GLY A 78 1.23 13.79 7.76
CA GLY A 78 1.77 12.58 7.13
C GLY A 78 0.94 12.11 5.93
N LEU A 79 -0.39 12.17 6.07
CA LEU A 79 -1.34 11.80 5.02
C LEU A 79 -1.22 12.71 3.80
N LEU A 80 -1.31 14.04 4.01
CA LEU A 80 -1.34 15.02 2.92
C LEU A 80 0.02 15.19 2.26
N GLN A 81 1.12 15.06 3.00
CA GLN A 81 2.46 15.08 2.40
C GLN A 81 2.63 13.96 1.36
N LEU A 82 2.12 12.74 1.65
CA LEU A 82 2.15 11.66 0.68
C LEU A 82 1.16 11.88 -0.46
N ALA A 83 -0.03 12.40 -0.15
CA ALA A 83 -1.05 12.76 -1.14
C ALA A 83 -0.51 13.74 -2.18
N ASP A 84 0.14 14.81 -1.73
CA ASP A 84 0.75 15.83 -2.59
C ASP A 84 1.87 15.25 -3.46
N ALA A 85 2.73 14.40 -2.88
CA ALA A 85 3.83 13.75 -3.61
C ALA A 85 3.33 12.87 -4.78
N HIS A 86 2.11 12.32 -4.65
CA HIS A 86 1.48 11.48 -5.68
C HIS A 86 0.34 12.18 -6.44
N GLN A 87 0.12 13.47 -6.21
CA GLN A 87 -0.99 14.24 -6.82
C GLN A 87 -2.34 13.55 -6.65
N CYS A 88 -2.56 12.97 -5.47
CA CYS A 88 -3.75 12.21 -5.11
C CYS A 88 -4.51 12.96 -3.99
N PRO A 89 -5.37 13.94 -4.33
CA PRO A 89 -6.04 14.78 -3.34
C PRO A 89 -7.07 14.01 -2.51
N LEU A 90 -7.23 14.40 -1.24
CA LEU A 90 -8.37 14.01 -0.42
C LEU A 90 -9.63 14.71 -0.96
N VAL A 91 -10.59 13.93 -1.45
CA VAL A 91 -11.79 14.47 -2.11
C VAL A 91 -13.06 14.33 -1.27
N GLY A 92 -13.02 13.59 -0.18
CA GLY A 92 -14.17 13.42 0.71
C GLY A 92 -13.89 12.43 1.82
N GLY A 93 -14.93 12.13 2.59
CA GLY A 93 -14.84 11.17 3.68
C GLY A 93 -15.78 11.50 4.82
N ASP A 94 -15.59 10.82 5.94
CA ASP A 94 -16.38 11.01 7.16
C ASP A 94 -15.50 10.89 8.40
N THR A 95 -15.88 11.56 9.47
CA THR A 95 -15.22 11.45 10.77
C THR A 95 -16.24 11.24 11.86
N THR A 96 -16.07 10.17 12.62
CA THR A 96 -16.98 9.80 13.69
C THR A 96 -16.26 9.46 14.99
N ARG A 97 -16.98 9.44 16.11
CA ARG A 97 -16.44 8.96 17.37
C ARG A 97 -16.56 7.43 17.46
N GLY A 98 -15.45 6.77 17.75
CA GLY A 98 -15.40 5.31 17.89
C GLY A 98 -13.99 4.81 18.21
N PRO A 99 -13.77 3.50 18.26
CA PRO A 99 -12.43 2.93 18.32
C PRO A 99 -11.59 3.38 17.13
N LEU A 100 -10.30 3.66 17.36
CA LEU A 100 -9.44 4.17 16.31
C LEU A 100 -9.33 3.19 15.14
N ASN A 101 -9.88 3.59 14.02
CA ASN A 101 -9.73 2.93 12.74
C ASN A 101 -9.84 3.92 11.58
N LEU A 102 -9.28 3.53 10.46
CA LEU A 102 -9.09 4.35 9.28
C LEU A 102 -9.47 3.53 8.05
N GLY A 103 -10.48 3.98 7.32
CA GLY A 103 -10.83 3.42 6.01
C GLY A 103 -10.43 4.40 4.92
N VAL A 104 -9.58 3.99 3.99
CA VAL A 104 -9.22 4.79 2.82
C VAL A 104 -9.71 4.10 1.57
N THR A 105 -10.37 4.85 0.70
CA THR A 105 -10.72 4.38 -0.65
C THR A 105 -9.99 5.26 -1.66
N VAL A 106 -9.18 4.65 -2.50
CA VAL A 106 -8.42 5.35 -3.55
C VAL A 106 -9.06 5.14 -4.92
N PHE A 107 -8.98 6.19 -5.73
CA PHE A 107 -9.45 6.22 -7.10
C PHE A 107 -8.26 6.47 -8.02
N GLY A 108 -8.05 5.60 -8.98
CA GLY A 108 -7.01 5.72 -9.99
C GLY A 108 -7.55 5.47 -11.39
N GLU A 109 -6.79 5.82 -12.39
CA GLU A 109 -7.14 5.63 -13.79
C GLU A 109 -6.12 4.77 -14.51
N VAL A 110 -6.61 3.90 -15.37
CA VAL A 110 -5.80 3.05 -16.22
C VAL A 110 -6.40 2.99 -17.63
N PRO A 111 -5.58 3.00 -18.72
CA PRO A 111 -6.10 2.80 -20.05
C PRO A 111 -6.74 1.41 -20.19
N PRO A 112 -7.83 1.26 -20.95
CA PRO A 112 -8.45 -0.04 -21.18
C PRO A 112 -7.46 -1.07 -21.69
N GLY A 113 -7.48 -2.25 -21.06
CA GLY A 113 -6.59 -3.36 -21.42
C GLY A 113 -5.13 -3.21 -20.98
N GLN A 114 -4.77 -2.16 -20.24
CA GLN A 114 -3.40 -1.94 -19.74
C GLN A 114 -3.25 -2.10 -18.23
N ALA A 115 -4.33 -2.44 -17.52
CA ALA A 115 -4.24 -2.76 -16.10
C ALA A 115 -3.33 -3.98 -15.93
N LEU A 116 -2.40 -3.87 -14.97
CA LEU A 116 -1.65 -5.02 -14.49
C LEU A 116 -2.59 -5.86 -13.62
N LEU A 117 -2.64 -7.15 -13.91
CA LEU A 117 -3.53 -8.09 -13.21
C LEU A 117 -2.69 -9.15 -12.49
N ARG A 118 -3.31 -9.83 -11.55
CA ARG A 118 -2.73 -11.04 -10.93
C ARG A 118 -2.70 -12.21 -11.92
N SER A 119 -3.60 -12.21 -12.91
CA SER A 119 -3.62 -13.19 -14.01
C SER A 119 -2.74 -12.71 -15.17
N GLY A 120 -2.16 -13.68 -15.91
CA GLY A 120 -1.38 -13.37 -17.12
C GLY A 120 0.08 -13.80 -17.06
N ALA A 121 0.58 -14.25 -15.90
CA ALA A 121 1.89 -14.86 -15.79
C ALA A 121 1.96 -16.16 -16.62
N ARG A 122 3.13 -16.44 -17.20
CA ARG A 122 3.37 -17.57 -18.11
C ARG A 122 4.60 -18.34 -17.67
N ALA A 123 4.66 -19.60 -18.02
CA ALA A 123 5.86 -20.40 -17.86
C ALA A 123 7.02 -19.76 -18.65
N GLY A 124 8.14 -19.55 -18.00
CA GLY A 124 9.31 -18.86 -18.57
C GLY A 124 9.40 -17.38 -18.25
N ASP A 125 8.40 -16.80 -17.58
CA ASP A 125 8.51 -15.43 -17.06
C ASP A 125 9.50 -15.38 -15.88
N ASP A 126 10.27 -14.31 -15.80
CA ASP A 126 11.13 -14.02 -14.66
C ASP A 126 10.36 -13.31 -13.54
N LEU A 127 10.69 -13.63 -12.29
CA LEU A 127 10.12 -13.03 -11.10
C LEU A 127 10.98 -11.87 -10.59
N TYR A 128 10.40 -10.67 -10.52
CA TYR A 128 11.07 -9.47 -10.00
C TYR A 128 10.40 -8.95 -8.74
N VAL A 129 11.19 -8.40 -7.83
CA VAL A 129 10.72 -7.68 -6.63
C VAL A 129 11.36 -6.29 -6.60
N SER A 130 10.55 -5.26 -6.39
CA SER A 130 10.98 -3.86 -6.43
C SER A 130 11.58 -3.33 -5.12
N GLY A 131 12.20 -4.15 -4.32
CA GLY A 131 12.78 -3.73 -3.03
C GLY A 131 13.21 -4.90 -2.18
N HIS A 132 13.55 -4.59 -0.94
CA HIS A 132 13.93 -5.62 0.04
C HIS A 132 12.69 -6.19 0.70
N LEU A 133 12.68 -7.52 0.87
CA LEU A 133 11.63 -8.25 1.53
C LEU A 133 12.00 -8.54 2.99
N GLY A 134 10.97 -8.57 3.86
CA GLY A 134 11.12 -9.01 5.24
C GLY A 134 11.35 -7.89 6.26
N ASP A 135 11.81 -6.70 5.89
CA ASP A 135 12.14 -5.60 6.82
C ASP A 135 10.95 -5.25 7.72
N ALA A 136 9.76 -5.06 7.16
CA ALA A 136 8.55 -4.74 7.92
C ALA A 136 8.19 -5.88 8.91
N ARG A 137 8.35 -7.14 8.50
CA ARG A 137 8.12 -8.29 9.37
C ARG A 137 9.14 -8.36 10.50
N LEU A 138 10.41 -8.11 10.21
CA LEU A 138 11.47 -8.05 11.23
C LEU A 138 11.17 -6.97 12.28
N ALA A 139 10.74 -5.78 11.83
CA ALA A 139 10.32 -4.72 12.75
C ALA A 139 9.13 -5.15 13.60
N LEU A 140 8.11 -5.77 13.01
CA LEU A 140 6.95 -6.26 13.72
C LEU A 140 7.32 -7.26 14.80
N GLU A 141 8.14 -8.27 14.48
CA GLU A 141 8.58 -9.29 15.45
C GLU A 141 9.44 -8.68 16.58
N ALA A 142 10.27 -7.68 16.25
CA ALA A 142 11.05 -6.95 17.24
C ALA A 142 10.17 -6.12 18.18
N LEU A 143 9.19 -5.39 17.64
CA LEU A 143 8.24 -4.58 18.42
C LEU A 143 7.33 -5.45 19.30
N LEU A 144 7.00 -6.67 18.87
CA LEU A 144 6.29 -7.67 19.66
C LEU A 144 7.18 -8.36 20.71
N GLY A 145 8.48 -8.05 20.77
CA GLY A 145 9.43 -8.67 21.68
C GLY A 145 9.78 -10.13 21.37
N ARG A 146 9.42 -10.61 20.17
CA ARG A 146 9.67 -12.00 19.74
C ARG A 146 11.04 -12.19 19.09
N LEU A 147 11.66 -11.11 18.64
CA LEU A 147 12.98 -11.08 18.01
C LEU A 147 13.80 -9.93 18.55
N ARG A 148 15.10 -10.11 18.74
CA ARG A 148 16.04 -9.01 19.01
C ARG A 148 16.79 -8.66 17.73
N LEU A 149 16.57 -7.46 17.25
CA LEU A 149 17.34 -6.88 16.14
C LEU A 149 18.53 -6.10 16.70
N PRO A 150 19.66 -6.08 15.98
CA PRO A 150 20.72 -5.10 16.25
C PRO A 150 20.15 -3.67 16.23
N GLN A 151 20.56 -2.85 17.20
CA GLN A 151 20.04 -1.48 17.36
C GLN A 151 20.19 -0.62 16.09
N ALA A 152 21.21 -0.89 15.29
CA ALA A 152 21.47 -0.19 14.02
C ALA A 152 20.42 -0.52 12.91
N LEU A 153 19.79 -1.69 12.96
CA LEU A 153 18.84 -2.14 11.92
C LEU A 153 17.38 -1.78 12.23
N LEU A 154 17.05 -1.65 13.52
CA LEU A 154 15.67 -1.42 13.95
C LEU A 154 15.02 -0.16 13.32
N PRO A 155 15.68 1.02 13.25
CA PRO A 155 15.05 2.21 12.68
C PRO A 155 14.67 2.05 11.22
N GLY A 156 15.54 1.44 10.40
CA GLY A 156 15.27 1.18 8.98
C GLY A 156 14.12 0.19 8.77
N ALA A 157 14.12 -0.91 9.53
CA ALA A 157 13.05 -1.91 9.50
C ALA A 157 11.72 -1.31 9.96
N GLN A 158 11.72 -0.51 11.04
CA GLN A 158 10.53 0.18 11.55
C GLN A 158 9.99 1.20 10.53
N GLN A 159 10.87 1.91 9.84
CA GLN A 159 10.46 2.81 8.78
C GLN A 159 9.70 2.06 7.67
N ARG A 160 10.16 0.88 7.27
CA ARG A 160 9.45 0.05 6.29
C ARG A 160 8.06 -0.40 6.75
N LEU A 161 7.91 -0.71 8.04
CA LEU A 161 6.63 -1.10 8.63
C LEU A 161 5.65 0.07 8.72
N GLU A 162 6.13 1.25 9.11
CA GLU A 162 5.29 2.41 9.45
C GLU A 162 5.12 3.41 8.30
N GLN A 163 6.10 3.47 7.38
CA GLN A 163 6.11 4.39 6.24
C GLN A 163 6.48 3.65 4.94
N PRO A 164 5.67 2.67 4.49
CA PRO A 164 5.94 1.99 3.23
C PRO A 164 5.94 2.98 2.05
N THR A 165 6.70 2.66 1.02
CA THR A 165 6.84 3.51 -0.18
C THR A 165 6.03 2.92 -1.33
N PRO A 166 4.90 3.50 -1.74
CA PRO A 166 4.14 3.03 -2.88
C PRO A 166 4.93 3.22 -4.17
N ARG A 167 4.88 2.24 -5.06
CA ARG A 167 5.68 2.18 -6.30
C ARG A 167 4.92 2.66 -7.53
N ILE A 168 4.18 3.77 -7.43
CA ILE A 168 3.32 4.30 -8.50
C ILE A 168 4.08 4.45 -9.83
N ALA A 169 5.24 5.12 -9.82
CA ALA A 169 6.02 5.33 -11.04
C ALA A 169 6.44 4.01 -11.71
N LEU A 170 6.81 3.01 -10.90
CA LEU A 170 7.14 1.67 -11.40
C LEU A 170 5.91 0.99 -11.99
N GLY A 171 4.78 0.98 -11.29
CA GLY A 171 3.53 0.40 -11.79
C GLY A 171 3.11 0.98 -13.13
N LEU A 172 3.20 2.30 -13.28
CA LEU A 172 2.92 2.97 -14.55
C LEU A 172 3.88 2.55 -15.65
N ALA A 173 5.18 2.41 -15.35
CA ALA A 173 6.21 2.02 -16.30
C ALA A 173 6.09 0.55 -16.75
N LEU A 174 5.50 -0.31 -15.92
CA LEU A 174 5.35 -1.74 -16.21
C LEU A 174 4.15 -2.07 -17.11
N ARG A 175 3.27 -1.11 -17.42
CA ARG A 175 2.16 -1.32 -18.35
C ARG A 175 2.68 -1.81 -19.71
N GLY A 176 2.11 -2.91 -20.22
CA GLY A 176 2.52 -3.52 -21.48
C GLY A 176 3.89 -4.22 -21.44
N ILE A 177 4.57 -4.25 -20.29
CA ILE A 177 5.85 -4.94 -20.08
C ILE A 177 5.64 -6.16 -19.20
N ALA A 178 5.13 -5.97 -17.98
CA ALA A 178 4.88 -7.07 -17.07
C ALA A 178 3.66 -7.88 -17.48
N SER A 179 3.77 -9.20 -17.44
CA SER A 179 2.69 -10.14 -17.72
C SER A 179 1.68 -10.20 -16.57
N SER A 180 2.13 -10.00 -15.34
CA SER A 180 1.30 -9.93 -14.12
C SER A 180 1.98 -9.09 -13.06
N ALA A 181 1.22 -8.60 -12.10
CA ALA A 181 1.73 -7.87 -10.95
C ALA A 181 0.83 -8.04 -9.72
N ILE A 182 1.42 -7.87 -8.56
CA ILE A 182 0.78 -7.78 -7.26
C ILE A 182 1.69 -6.94 -6.35
N ASP A 183 1.13 -6.23 -5.39
CA ASP A 183 1.93 -5.68 -4.30
C ASP A 183 2.24 -6.75 -3.25
N VAL A 184 3.23 -6.50 -2.42
CA VAL A 184 3.61 -7.43 -1.35
C VAL A 184 3.13 -6.87 -0.01
N SER A 185 2.04 -7.43 0.49
CA SER A 185 1.39 -7.03 1.75
C SER A 185 1.49 -8.11 2.84
N ASP A 186 1.22 -9.36 2.50
CA ASP A 186 1.23 -10.50 3.42
C ASP A 186 2.54 -11.31 3.35
N GLY A 187 3.39 -11.01 2.40
CA GLY A 187 4.68 -11.63 2.19
C GLY A 187 4.79 -12.38 0.86
N LEU A 188 6.04 -12.49 0.37
CA LEU A 188 6.34 -12.99 -0.97
C LEU A 188 5.57 -14.26 -1.36
N LEU A 189 5.59 -15.28 -0.51
CA LEU A 189 5.00 -16.58 -0.86
C LEU A 189 3.47 -16.53 -0.93
N GLY A 190 2.83 -15.77 -0.03
CA GLY A 190 1.38 -15.58 -0.03
C GLY A 190 0.92 -14.82 -1.27
N ASP A 191 1.55 -13.69 -1.54
CA ASP A 191 1.18 -12.78 -2.63
C ASP A 191 1.54 -13.37 -3.99
N LEU A 192 2.73 -13.98 -4.15
CA LEU A 192 3.08 -14.76 -5.34
C LEU A 192 2.05 -15.88 -5.60
N GLY A 193 1.62 -16.57 -4.54
CA GLY A 193 0.61 -17.62 -4.64
C GLY A 193 -0.72 -17.13 -5.24
N HIS A 194 -1.08 -15.85 -5.06
CA HIS A 194 -2.26 -15.25 -5.73
C HIS A 194 -2.05 -15.12 -7.24
N ILE A 195 -0.86 -14.67 -7.70
CA ILE A 195 -0.51 -14.62 -9.12
C ILE A 195 -0.55 -16.03 -9.72
N LEU A 196 0.10 -17.00 -9.07
CA LEU A 196 0.20 -18.36 -9.58
C LEU A 196 -1.16 -19.01 -9.75
N ARG A 197 -2.06 -18.85 -8.76
CA ARG A 197 -3.44 -19.35 -8.87
C ARG A 197 -4.24 -18.64 -9.96
N ALA A 198 -4.12 -17.31 -10.06
CA ALA A 198 -4.87 -16.53 -11.05
C ALA A 198 -4.39 -16.78 -12.49
N SER A 199 -3.15 -17.25 -12.65
CA SER A 199 -2.50 -17.50 -13.95
C SER A 199 -2.43 -18.98 -14.31
N ASP A 200 -2.82 -19.88 -13.40
CA ASP A 200 -2.72 -21.36 -13.54
C ASP A 200 -1.30 -21.82 -13.87
N VAL A 201 -0.32 -21.29 -13.15
CA VAL A 201 1.10 -21.64 -13.31
C VAL A 201 1.77 -21.94 -11.97
N GLY A 202 2.94 -22.57 -12.01
CA GLY A 202 3.83 -22.76 -10.87
C GLY A 202 5.05 -21.84 -10.96
N ALA A 203 5.77 -21.70 -9.84
CA ALA A 203 7.05 -20.99 -9.80
C ALA A 203 8.07 -21.76 -8.96
N THR A 204 9.34 -21.61 -9.33
CA THR A 204 10.48 -22.02 -8.50
C THR A 204 11.22 -20.78 -8.08
N VAL A 205 11.37 -20.58 -6.77
CA VAL A 205 12.16 -19.48 -6.21
C VAL A 205 13.47 -20.05 -5.69
N ASP A 206 14.58 -19.69 -6.34
CA ASP A 206 15.91 -20.04 -5.87
C ASP A 206 16.38 -19.02 -4.83
N ALA A 207 16.30 -19.40 -3.57
CA ALA A 207 16.68 -18.53 -2.45
C ALA A 207 18.18 -18.18 -2.46
N SER A 208 19.02 -18.99 -3.07
CA SER A 208 20.48 -18.72 -3.15
C SER A 208 20.81 -17.57 -4.11
N THR A 209 19.94 -17.32 -5.09
CA THR A 209 20.10 -16.25 -6.07
C THR A 209 19.19 -15.05 -5.81
N ALA A 210 18.04 -15.29 -5.15
CA ALA A 210 17.02 -14.28 -4.88
C ALA A 210 17.28 -13.45 -3.62
N ILE A 211 18.14 -13.94 -2.72
CA ILE A 211 18.39 -13.25 -1.43
C ILE A 211 19.82 -12.72 -1.42
N ASN A 212 19.98 -11.44 -1.71
CA ASN A 212 21.16 -10.68 -1.30
C ASN A 212 21.01 -10.39 0.21
N LEU A 213 21.61 -11.24 1.02
CA LEU A 213 21.74 -11.03 2.45
C LEU A 213 22.83 -10.01 2.76
#